data_6c83affa71c8c9428ab3a4006153d999
#
_entry.id   6c83affa71c8c9428ab3a4006153d999
#
_cell.length_a   1.000
_cell.length_b   1.000
_cell.length_c   1.000
_cell.angle_alpha   90.00
_cell.angle_beta   90.00
_cell.angle_gamma   90.00
#
_symmetry.space_group_name_H-M   'P 1'
#
loop_
_entity.id
_entity.type
_entity.pdbx_description
1 polymer ?
#
loop_
_entity_poly.entity_id
_entity_poly.type
_entity_poly.pdbx_seq_one_letter_code
_entity_poly.pdbx_strand_id
1 'polypeptide(L)'
;MNIIYKKFLFRVGTETANEAKTIAPYKTGNLKKDIKVISYSHKKVIVGNTKLAPYAKFVHFGTKPHIIKAKNKKVLAAKGKIFGKKVNHPGTKASPYLKNALDSYIKGEGFTRAKSALANEVKNMVLNDIKKAVKS
;
A
#
# COMPACT_ATOMS: atom_id res chain seq x y z
N MET A 1 -26.46 2.20 3.51
CA MET A 1 -25.38 3.13 3.13
C MET A 1 -23.98 2.61 3.48
N ASN A 2 -23.80 1.98 4.64
CA ASN A 2 -22.49 1.43 5.04
C ASN A 2 -21.95 0.39 4.06
N ILE A 3 -22.82 -0.47 3.51
CA ILE A 3 -22.41 -1.48 2.54
C ILE A 3 -21.86 -0.83 1.26
N ILE A 4 -22.48 0.25 0.82
CA ILE A 4 -22.07 0.99 -0.38
C ILE A 4 -20.70 1.61 -0.18
N TYR A 5 -20.48 2.27 0.96
CA TYR A 5 -19.19 2.86 1.28
C TYR A 5 -18.09 1.81 1.47
N LYS A 6 -18.44 0.67 2.08
CA LYS A 6 -17.51 -0.43 2.26
C LYS A 6 -17.02 -0.98 0.91
N LYS A 7 -17.94 -1.18 -0.03
CA LYS A 7 -17.61 -1.61 -1.40
C LYS A 7 -16.71 -0.60 -2.10
N PHE A 8 -17.04 0.68 -1.99
CA PHE A 8 -16.25 1.76 -2.58
C PHE A 8 -14.82 1.77 -2.03
N LEU A 9 -14.67 1.72 -0.71
CA LEU A 9 -13.35 1.74 -0.10
C LEU A 9 -12.54 0.48 -0.42
N PHE A 10 -13.19 -0.68 -0.49
CA PHE A 10 -12.52 -1.89 -0.92
C PHE A 10 -12.01 -1.79 -2.37
N ARG A 11 -12.83 -1.22 -3.25
CA ARG A 11 -12.43 -0.99 -4.64
C ARG A 11 -11.24 -0.04 -4.73
N VAL A 12 -11.31 1.09 -4.02
CA VAL A 12 -10.21 2.08 -3.98
C VAL A 12 -8.94 1.42 -3.45
N GLY A 13 -9.03 0.65 -2.37
CA GLY A 13 -7.90 -0.05 -1.79
C GLY A 13 -7.29 -1.07 -2.75
N THR A 14 -8.13 -1.86 -3.41
CA THR A 14 -7.68 -2.87 -4.37
C THR A 14 -6.98 -2.24 -5.57
N GLU A 15 -7.56 -1.18 -6.13
CA GLU A 15 -6.98 -0.50 -7.27
C GLU A 15 -5.69 0.23 -6.90
N THR A 16 -5.63 0.83 -5.69
CA THR A 16 -4.40 1.44 -5.17
C THR A 16 -3.31 0.38 -4.96
N ALA A 17 -3.66 -0.78 -4.42
CA ALA A 17 -2.71 -1.88 -4.25
C ALA A 17 -2.14 -2.34 -5.60
N ASN A 18 -3.00 -2.43 -6.63
CA ASN A 18 -2.55 -2.80 -7.98
C ASN A 18 -1.62 -1.74 -8.57
N GLU A 19 -1.93 -0.47 -8.37
CA GLU A 19 -1.05 0.63 -8.78
C GLU A 19 0.29 0.56 -8.06
N ALA A 20 0.28 0.30 -6.75
CA ALA A 20 1.50 0.16 -5.96
C ALA A 20 2.37 -0.99 -6.45
N LYS A 21 1.76 -2.09 -6.89
CA LYS A 21 2.51 -3.22 -7.45
C LYS A 21 3.28 -2.86 -8.72
N THR A 22 2.78 -1.90 -9.50
CA THR A 22 3.48 -1.47 -10.71
C THR A 22 4.67 -0.57 -10.44
N ILE A 23 4.63 0.22 -9.36
CA ILE A 23 5.66 1.21 -9.05
C ILE A 23 6.59 0.81 -7.91
N ALA A 24 6.26 -0.23 -7.15
CA ALA A 24 7.11 -0.71 -6.06
C ALA A 24 8.47 -1.20 -6.60
N PRO A 25 9.58 -0.91 -5.88
CA PRO A 25 10.89 -1.42 -6.30
C PRO A 25 10.91 -2.94 -6.36
N TYR A 26 11.53 -3.47 -7.41
CA TYR A 26 11.69 -4.90 -7.57
C TYR A 26 13.04 -5.34 -6.98
N LYS A 27 13.01 -6.18 -5.96
CA LYS A 27 14.22 -6.83 -5.44
C LYS A 27 14.12 -8.35 -5.64
N THR A 28 13.21 -9.00 -4.92
CA THR A 28 12.98 -10.44 -5.06
C THR A 28 11.57 -10.74 -5.56
N GLY A 29 10.77 -9.69 -5.82
CA GLY A 29 9.36 -9.83 -6.16
C GLY A 29 8.45 -9.94 -4.94
N ASN A 30 8.98 -10.23 -3.76
CA ASN A 30 8.17 -10.38 -2.54
C ASN A 30 7.50 -9.07 -2.14
N LEU A 31 8.20 -7.94 -2.30
CA LEU A 31 7.63 -6.63 -1.98
C LEU A 31 6.36 -6.37 -2.77
N LYS A 32 6.40 -6.59 -4.08
CA LYS A 32 5.24 -6.40 -4.95
C LYS A 32 4.12 -7.39 -4.67
N LYS A 33 4.46 -8.66 -4.52
CA LYS A 33 3.50 -9.74 -4.28
C LYS A 33 2.74 -9.55 -2.97
N ASP A 34 3.39 -8.93 -1.99
CA ASP A 34 2.84 -8.78 -0.66
C ASP A 34 1.95 -7.54 -0.49
N ILE A 35 1.86 -6.68 -1.49
CA ILE A 35 0.99 -5.50 -1.41
C ILE A 35 -0.46 -5.93 -1.54
N LYS A 36 -1.26 -5.63 -0.53
CA LYS A 36 -2.68 -6.02 -0.52
C LYS A 36 -3.50 -5.12 0.40
N VAL A 37 -4.80 -5.25 0.31
CA VAL A 37 -5.72 -4.63 1.26
C VAL A 37 -5.65 -5.42 2.57
N ILE A 38 -5.15 -4.77 3.62
CA ILE A 38 -5.00 -5.40 4.94
C ILE A 38 -6.33 -5.44 5.68
N SER A 39 -7.07 -4.33 5.63
CA SER A 39 -8.39 -4.24 6.22
C SER A 39 -9.22 -3.17 5.53
N TYR A 40 -10.53 -3.29 5.63
CA TYR A 40 -11.43 -2.30 5.07
C TYR A 40 -12.75 -2.28 5.84
N SER A 41 -13.35 -1.09 5.87
CA SER A 41 -14.66 -0.87 6.49
C SER A 41 -15.36 0.26 5.72
N HIS A 42 -16.53 0.67 6.20
CA HIS A 42 -17.23 1.79 5.58
C HIS A 42 -16.59 3.15 5.88
N LYS A 43 -15.58 3.18 6.78
CA LYS A 43 -14.91 4.42 7.18
C LYS A 43 -13.50 4.54 6.64
N LYS A 44 -12.79 3.42 6.47
CA LYS A 44 -11.39 3.43 6.04
C LYS A 44 -10.98 2.13 5.36
N VAL A 45 -9.94 2.23 4.56
CA VAL A 45 -9.25 1.08 3.97
C VAL A 45 -7.76 1.22 4.24
N ILE A 46 -7.12 0.10 4.57
CA ILE A 46 -5.67 0.05 4.82
C ILE A 46 -5.04 -0.85 3.77
N VAL A 47 -4.08 -0.30 3.03
CA VAL A 47 -3.31 -1.00 2.01
C VAL A 47 -1.86 -1.03 2.45
N GLY A 48 -1.20 -2.16 2.31
CA GLY A 48 0.20 -2.25 2.70
C GLY A 48 0.77 -3.64 2.49
N ASN A 49 1.92 -3.85 3.11
CA ASN A 49 2.65 -5.10 3.08
C ASN A 49 2.42 -5.88 4.37
N THR A 50 2.51 -7.19 4.28
CA THR A 50 2.39 -8.10 5.41
C THR A 50 3.78 -8.63 5.83
N LYS A 51 3.80 -9.71 6.61
CA LYS A 51 5.04 -10.34 7.06
C LYS A 51 5.89 -10.94 5.93
N LEU A 52 5.30 -11.13 4.74
CA LEU A 52 6.03 -11.69 3.60
C LEU A 52 7.15 -10.75 3.12
N ALA A 53 6.97 -9.43 3.32
CA ALA A 53 7.99 -8.44 3.00
C ALA A 53 8.28 -7.57 4.22
N PRO A 54 8.96 -8.10 5.24
CA PRO A 54 9.20 -7.35 6.49
C PRO A 54 10.10 -6.13 6.30
N TYR A 55 10.86 -6.09 5.21
CA TYR A 55 11.72 -4.94 4.87
C TYR A 55 10.95 -3.80 4.18
N ALA A 56 9.66 -3.95 3.92
CA ALA A 56 8.86 -2.95 3.21
C ALA A 56 8.91 -1.57 3.88
N LYS A 57 8.90 -1.54 5.21
CA LYS A 57 9.02 -0.31 5.98
C LYS A 57 10.28 0.47 5.62
N PHE A 58 11.42 -0.22 5.51
CA PHE A 58 12.70 0.41 5.20
C PHE A 58 12.75 0.88 3.75
N VAL A 59 12.13 0.16 2.83
CA VAL A 59 12.03 0.58 1.43
C VAL A 59 11.19 1.84 1.32
N HIS A 60 10.02 1.86 1.97
CA HIS A 60 9.07 2.98 1.89
C HIS A 60 9.64 4.27 2.47
N PHE A 61 10.23 4.20 3.65
CA PHE A 61 10.71 5.37 4.37
C PHE A 61 12.21 5.60 4.23
N GLY A 62 12.95 4.63 3.67
CA GLY A 62 14.41 4.68 3.60
C GLY A 62 15.05 4.38 4.95
N THR A 63 16.36 4.37 4.98
CA THR A 63 17.15 4.21 6.21
C THR A 63 18.22 5.27 6.26
N LYS A 64 18.53 5.73 7.50
CA LYS A 64 19.61 6.68 7.70
C LYS A 64 20.96 5.97 7.59
N PRO A 65 22.04 6.69 7.20
CA PRO A 65 23.38 6.14 7.28
C PRO A 65 23.69 5.64 8.69
N HIS A 66 24.31 4.50 8.80
CA HIS A 66 24.63 3.90 10.09
C HIS A 66 25.83 2.98 9.97
N ILE A 67 26.39 2.61 11.11
CA ILE A 67 27.52 1.68 11.19
C ILE A 67 26.97 0.28 11.48
N ILE A 68 27.32 -0.68 10.63
CA ILE A 68 26.99 -2.09 10.85
C ILE A 68 28.17 -2.73 11.61
N LYS A 69 27.85 -3.33 12.77
CA LYS A 69 28.82 -4.02 13.61
C LYS A 69 28.56 -5.52 13.61
N ALA A 70 29.63 -6.31 13.66
CA ALA A 70 29.52 -7.75 13.85
C ALA A 70 29.08 -8.04 15.29
N LYS A 71 27.88 -8.61 15.47
CA LYS A 71 27.34 -8.89 16.82
C LYS A 71 27.90 -10.17 17.41
N ASN A 72 27.92 -11.25 16.63
CA ASN A 72 28.32 -12.59 17.08
C ASN A 72 29.46 -13.18 16.29
N LYS A 73 30.09 -12.40 15.42
CA LYS A 73 31.23 -12.82 14.61
C LYS A 73 32.35 -11.79 14.73
N LYS A 74 33.56 -12.23 14.65
CA LYS A 74 34.72 -11.33 14.73
C LYS A 74 34.82 -10.38 13.55
N VAL A 75 34.26 -10.75 12.39
CA VAL A 75 34.33 -9.97 11.16
C VAL A 75 33.00 -10.03 10.43
N LEU A 76 32.75 -9.02 9.60
CA LEU A 76 31.59 -8.98 8.69
C LEU A 76 32.01 -9.60 7.37
N ALA A 77 31.14 -10.46 6.82
CA ALA A 77 31.37 -11.07 5.51
C ALA A 77 30.08 -10.95 4.69
N ALA A 78 30.22 -10.61 3.39
CA ALA A 78 29.10 -10.55 2.46
C ALA A 78 29.60 -10.86 1.06
N LYS A 79 28.89 -11.70 0.32
CA LYS A 79 29.23 -12.09 -1.06
C LYS A 79 30.66 -12.64 -1.19
N GLY A 80 31.15 -13.40 -0.21
CA GLY A 80 32.50 -13.96 -0.19
C GLY A 80 33.58 -13.00 0.20
N LYS A 81 33.26 -11.76 0.57
CA LYS A 81 34.26 -10.77 1.01
C LYS A 81 34.18 -10.54 2.51
N ILE A 82 35.32 -10.27 3.14
CA ILE A 82 35.39 -9.95 4.57
C ILE A 82 35.64 -8.46 4.72
N PHE A 83 34.74 -7.78 5.45
CA PHE A 83 34.77 -6.32 5.61
C PHE A 83 35.31 -5.84 6.95
N GLY A 84 35.69 -6.74 7.86
CA GLY A 84 36.12 -6.39 9.20
C GLY A 84 34.95 -6.36 10.18
N LYS A 85 35.19 -5.72 11.36
CA LYS A 85 34.18 -5.71 12.44
C LYS A 85 33.10 -4.66 12.27
N LYS A 86 33.36 -3.62 11.49
CA LYS A 86 32.45 -2.50 11.28
C LYS A 86 32.42 -2.10 9.81
N VAL A 87 31.25 -1.74 9.32
CA VAL A 87 31.07 -1.22 7.96
C VAL A 87 30.13 -0.01 8.04
N ASN A 88 30.51 1.08 7.39
CA ASN A 88 29.61 2.24 7.23
C ASN A 88 28.57 1.91 6.17
N HIS A 89 27.30 1.88 6.59
CA HIS A 89 26.19 1.70 5.68
C HIS A 89 25.65 3.08 5.29
N PRO A 90 25.60 3.41 3.98
CA PRO A 90 25.19 4.76 3.54
C PRO A 90 23.73 5.06 3.75
N GLY A 91 22.93 4.09 4.17
CA GLY A 91 21.49 4.22 4.25
C GLY A 91 20.84 3.86 2.93
N THR A 92 19.51 3.85 2.92
CA THR A 92 18.71 3.53 1.75
C THR A 92 17.83 4.73 1.43
N LYS A 93 17.82 5.14 0.16
CA LYS A 93 16.93 6.22 -0.30
C LYS A 93 15.48 5.79 -0.16
N ALA A 94 14.63 6.68 0.35
CA ALA A 94 13.22 6.42 0.49
C ALA A 94 12.55 6.20 -0.88
N SER A 95 11.66 5.22 -0.94
CA SER A 95 10.82 4.97 -2.10
C SER A 95 9.38 4.76 -1.61
N PRO A 96 8.63 5.86 -1.34
CA PRO A 96 7.30 5.78 -0.75
C PRO A 96 6.25 5.32 -1.77
N TYR A 97 6.38 4.08 -2.22
CA TYR A 97 5.56 3.52 -3.30
C TYR A 97 4.06 3.46 -2.97
N LEU A 98 3.69 3.24 -1.71
CA LEU A 98 2.28 3.21 -1.31
C LEU A 98 1.65 4.60 -1.40
N LYS A 99 2.34 5.62 -0.92
CA LYS A 99 1.88 7.01 -1.02
C LYS A 99 1.83 7.46 -2.47
N ASN A 100 2.88 7.16 -3.24
CA ASN A 100 2.94 7.53 -4.66
C ASN A 100 1.84 6.84 -5.46
N ALA A 101 1.54 5.59 -5.13
CA ALA A 101 0.45 4.85 -5.77
C ALA A 101 -0.90 5.48 -5.48
N LEU A 102 -1.16 5.87 -4.23
CA LEU A 102 -2.40 6.54 -3.87
C LEU A 102 -2.54 7.87 -4.59
N ASP A 103 -1.48 8.68 -4.60
CA ASP A 103 -1.49 9.99 -5.28
C ASP A 103 -1.76 9.83 -6.78
N SER A 104 -1.12 8.85 -7.42
CA SER A 104 -1.31 8.56 -8.84
C SER A 104 -2.74 8.06 -9.11
N TYR A 105 -3.24 7.17 -8.26
CA TYR A 105 -4.58 6.61 -8.41
C TYR A 105 -5.66 7.69 -8.30
N ILE A 106 -5.55 8.58 -7.33
CA ILE A 106 -6.52 9.66 -7.11
C ILE A 106 -6.62 10.59 -8.32
N LYS A 107 -5.52 10.80 -9.02
CA LYS A 107 -5.46 11.66 -10.22
C LYS A 107 -5.91 10.95 -11.48
N GLY A 108 -6.06 9.63 -11.46
CA GLY A 108 -6.33 8.84 -12.64
C GLY A 108 -7.81 8.57 -12.88
N GLU A 109 -8.08 7.92 -14.01
CA GLU A 109 -9.45 7.58 -14.43
C GLU A 109 -10.09 6.50 -13.56
N GLY A 110 -9.29 5.62 -12.96
CA GLY A 110 -9.79 4.55 -12.09
C GLY A 110 -10.57 5.12 -10.91
N PHE A 111 -10.03 6.15 -10.27
CA PHE A 111 -10.71 6.81 -9.15
C PHE A 111 -11.96 7.55 -9.62
N THR A 112 -11.90 8.19 -10.79
CA THR A 112 -13.07 8.84 -11.37
C THR A 112 -14.20 7.84 -11.62
N ARG A 113 -13.89 6.67 -12.16
CA ARG A 113 -14.87 5.59 -12.36
C ARG A 113 -15.42 5.06 -11.03
N ALA A 114 -14.55 4.91 -10.03
CA ALA A 114 -14.99 4.45 -8.71
C ALA A 114 -15.95 5.44 -8.05
N LYS A 115 -15.64 6.74 -8.15
CA LYS A 115 -16.53 7.81 -7.63
C LYS A 115 -17.87 7.83 -8.35
N SER A 116 -17.86 7.65 -9.66
CA SER A 116 -19.10 7.62 -10.45
C SER A 116 -19.99 6.43 -10.07
N ALA A 117 -19.38 5.26 -9.87
CA ALA A 117 -20.11 4.08 -9.41
C ALA A 117 -20.71 4.31 -8.02
N LEU A 118 -19.95 4.92 -7.11
CA LEU A 118 -20.46 5.26 -5.78
C LEU A 118 -21.63 6.20 -5.86
N ALA A 119 -21.52 7.27 -6.65
CA ALA A 119 -22.60 8.25 -6.83
C ALA A 119 -23.86 7.60 -7.36
N ASN A 120 -23.75 6.69 -8.34
CA ASN A 120 -24.89 5.97 -8.90
C ASN A 120 -25.55 5.05 -7.87
N GLU A 121 -24.76 4.33 -7.07
CA GLU A 121 -25.31 3.46 -6.04
C GLU A 121 -26.06 4.24 -4.96
N VAL A 122 -25.49 5.37 -4.52
CA VAL A 122 -26.14 6.26 -3.55
C VAL A 122 -27.45 6.82 -4.13
N LYS A 123 -27.41 7.29 -5.37
CA LYS A 123 -28.59 7.80 -6.06
C LYS A 123 -29.69 6.76 -6.12
N ASN A 124 -29.39 5.54 -6.53
CA ASN A 124 -30.35 4.46 -6.65
C ASN A 124 -30.96 4.10 -5.29
N MET A 125 -30.14 4.08 -4.24
CA MET A 125 -30.62 3.80 -2.89
C MET A 125 -31.60 4.88 -2.42
N VAL A 126 -31.26 6.15 -2.61
CA VAL A 126 -32.11 7.27 -2.24
C VAL A 126 -33.45 7.23 -3.02
N LEU A 127 -33.39 6.96 -4.34
CA LEU A 127 -34.58 6.84 -5.15
C LEU A 127 -35.48 5.70 -4.70
N ASN A 128 -34.90 4.56 -4.32
CA ASN A 128 -35.68 3.43 -3.81
C ASN A 128 -36.37 3.76 -2.49
N ASP A 129 -35.67 4.47 -1.61
CA ASP A 129 -36.22 4.89 -0.32
C ASP A 129 -37.38 5.89 -0.54
N ILE A 130 -37.23 6.82 -1.48
CA ILE A 130 -38.30 7.76 -1.83
C ILE A 130 -39.52 7.03 -2.38
N LYS A 131 -39.32 6.06 -3.28
CA LYS A 131 -40.42 5.27 -3.86
C LYS A 131 -41.16 4.49 -2.78
N LYS A 132 -40.47 3.92 -1.81
CA LYS A 132 -41.08 3.21 -0.69
C LYS A 132 -41.93 4.17 0.18
N ALA A 133 -41.39 5.35 0.46
CA ALA A 133 -42.08 6.35 1.24
C ALA A 133 -43.38 6.84 0.54
N VAL A 134 -43.32 7.02 -0.78
CA VAL A 134 -44.50 7.46 -1.56
C VAL A 134 -45.60 6.40 -1.61
N LYS A 135 -45.24 5.13 -1.62
CA LYS A 135 -46.19 4.01 -1.65
C LYS A 135 -46.83 3.75 -0.30
N SER A 136 -46.19 4.13 0.77
CA SER A 136 -46.76 3.93 2.12
C SER A 136 -47.60 5.12 2.54
#